data_1fbc569b1b18272c9a78ec1522482ed4
#
_entry.id   1fbc569b1b18272c9a78ec1522482ed4
#
_cell.length_a   1.000
_cell.length_b   1.000
_cell.length_c   1.000
_cell.angle_alpha   90.00
_cell.angle_beta   90.00
_cell.angle_gamma   90.00
#
_symmetry.space_group_name_H-M   'P 1'
#
loop_
_entity.id
_entity.type
_entity.pdbx_description
1 polymer ?
#
loop_
_entity_poly.entity_id
_entity_poly.type
_entity_poly.pdbx_seq_one_letter_code
_entity_poly.pdbx_strand_id
1 'polypeptide(L)'
;LSAYAGKYICDSDLSAEKKTAMIKELYDRTLGMIEGQTIDTDGKFDTLDGLLSMYEMKTSELLTAASVMGCIAAGADEEKISAARAYAHDVGLAFQIVDDILDVTSTVEELGKPIGSDAQQEKTTSVTLLGLDKARELAKKYTEGAEKALSAFENNEFLCRLTDLLLNRKN
;
A
#
# COMPACT_ATOMS: atom_id res chain seq x y z
N LEU A 1 7.60 9.07 14.01
CA LEU A 1 7.80 9.34 12.57
C LEU A 1 6.77 10.34 12.04
N SER A 2 5.44 10.18 12.25
CA SER A 2 4.40 11.10 11.74
C SER A 2 4.59 12.55 12.18
N ALA A 3 4.98 12.80 13.46
CA ALA A 3 5.27 14.14 13.96
C ALA A 3 6.44 14.80 13.19
N TYR A 4 7.47 14.05 12.82
CA TYR A 4 8.57 14.57 12.00
C TYR A 4 8.12 14.86 10.57
N ALA A 5 7.28 14.01 9.97
CA ALA A 5 6.74 14.28 8.63
C ALA A 5 5.95 15.60 8.63
N GLY A 6 5.05 15.81 9.59
CA GLY A 6 4.34 17.07 9.75
C GLY A 6 5.27 18.29 9.94
N LYS A 7 6.32 18.13 10.76
CA LYS A 7 7.32 19.18 10.96
C LYS A 7 8.02 19.54 9.64
N TYR A 8 8.49 18.55 8.86
CA TYR A 8 9.15 18.82 7.57
C TYR A 8 8.24 19.51 6.56
N ILE A 9 6.95 19.15 6.51
CA ILE A 9 5.98 19.86 5.68
C ILE A 9 5.87 21.32 6.11
N CYS A 10 5.74 21.59 7.41
CA CYS A 10 5.63 22.96 7.95
C CYS A 10 6.89 23.79 7.69
N ASP A 11 8.08 23.20 7.80
CA ASP A 11 9.37 23.88 7.62
C ASP A 11 9.76 24.04 6.13
N SER A 12 9.05 23.44 5.18
CA SER A 12 9.34 23.54 3.75
C SER A 12 9.08 24.95 3.19
N ASP A 13 9.63 25.25 2.02
CA ASP A 13 9.40 26.53 1.30
C ASP A 13 8.13 26.52 0.43
N LEU A 14 7.23 25.54 0.64
CA LEU A 14 5.96 25.45 -0.08
C LEU A 14 4.96 26.52 0.37
N SER A 15 3.98 26.83 -0.49
CA SER A 15 2.91 27.76 -0.13
C SER A 15 2.05 27.22 1.02
N ALA A 16 1.37 28.13 1.72
CA ALA A 16 0.49 27.76 2.86
C ALA A 16 -0.61 26.79 2.42
N GLU A 17 -1.18 26.96 1.22
CA GLU A 17 -2.20 26.10 0.65
C GLU A 17 -1.68 24.67 0.46
N LYS A 18 -0.49 24.51 -0.13
CA LYS A 18 0.16 23.21 -0.34
C LYS A 18 0.47 22.52 0.99
N LYS A 19 1.05 23.27 1.95
CA LYS A 19 1.32 22.74 3.30
C LYS A 19 0.05 22.24 3.97
N THR A 20 -1.02 23.02 3.93
CA THR A 20 -2.32 22.66 4.53
C THR A 20 -2.88 21.40 3.86
N ALA A 21 -2.87 21.31 2.54
CA ALA A 21 -3.34 20.14 1.80
C ALA A 21 -2.52 18.88 2.14
N MET A 22 -1.19 18.99 2.19
CA MET A 22 -0.30 17.88 2.55
C MET A 22 -0.49 17.43 4.00
N ILE A 23 -0.64 18.37 4.95
CA ILE A 23 -0.90 18.03 6.36
C ILE A 23 -2.23 17.31 6.48
N LYS A 24 -3.27 17.78 5.79
CA LYS A 24 -4.57 17.12 5.78
C LYS A 24 -4.45 15.69 5.24
N GLU A 25 -3.87 15.51 4.06
CA GLU A 25 -3.68 14.18 3.44
C GLU A 25 -2.90 13.25 4.37
N LEU A 26 -1.79 13.73 4.97
CA LEU A 26 -0.96 12.94 5.89
C LEU A 26 -1.77 12.42 7.09
N TYR A 27 -2.51 13.29 7.77
CA TYR A 27 -3.17 12.90 9.00
C TYR A 27 -4.48 12.15 8.77
N ASP A 28 -5.27 12.49 7.75
CA ASP A 28 -6.46 11.72 7.37
C ASP A 28 -6.07 10.26 7.06
N ARG A 29 -5.01 10.06 6.26
CA ARG A 29 -4.52 8.73 5.91
C ARG A 29 -3.83 8.00 7.07
N THR A 30 -3.16 8.74 7.96
CA THR A 30 -2.58 8.15 9.17
C THR A 30 -3.67 7.60 10.09
N LEU A 31 -4.79 8.29 10.23
CA LEU A 31 -5.94 7.80 10.99
C LEU A 31 -6.51 6.51 10.39
N GLY A 32 -6.73 6.48 9.07
CA GLY A 32 -7.16 5.27 8.36
C GLY A 32 -6.20 4.09 8.58
N MET A 33 -4.89 4.34 8.51
CA MET A 33 -3.89 3.30 8.78
C MET A 33 -3.96 2.77 10.23
N ILE A 34 -4.16 3.65 11.23
CA ILE A 34 -4.30 3.25 12.63
C ILE A 34 -5.56 2.39 12.82
N GLU A 35 -6.68 2.76 12.21
CA GLU A 35 -7.92 1.98 12.21
C GLU A 35 -7.70 0.61 11.56
N GLY A 36 -7.09 0.56 10.38
CA GLY A 36 -6.74 -0.68 9.68
C GLY A 36 -5.83 -1.60 10.51
N GLN A 37 -4.83 -1.03 11.19
CA GLN A 37 -3.97 -1.79 12.10
C GLN A 37 -4.73 -2.33 13.31
N THR A 38 -5.71 -1.58 13.81
CA THR A 38 -6.56 -2.02 14.92
C THR A 38 -7.44 -3.20 14.49
N ILE A 39 -8.06 -3.11 13.31
CA ILE A 39 -8.87 -4.18 12.72
C ILE A 39 -8.03 -5.44 12.47
N ASP A 40 -6.79 -5.28 11.96
CA ASP A 40 -5.86 -6.40 11.74
C ASP A 40 -5.50 -7.16 13.03
N THR A 41 -5.64 -6.53 14.19
CA THR A 41 -5.34 -7.19 15.47
C THR A 41 -6.27 -8.39 15.75
N ASP A 42 -7.54 -8.31 15.33
CA ASP A 42 -8.48 -9.43 15.41
C ASP A 42 -8.19 -10.49 14.34
N GLY A 43 -7.68 -10.07 13.18
CA GLY A 43 -7.14 -10.91 12.11
C GLY A 43 -8.14 -11.88 11.45
N LYS A 44 -9.45 -11.74 11.68
CA LYS A 44 -10.50 -12.66 11.21
C LYS A 44 -11.49 -11.95 10.29
N PHE A 45 -11.61 -12.45 9.08
CA PHE A 45 -12.49 -11.90 8.04
C PHE A 45 -13.25 -13.02 7.37
N ASP A 46 -14.57 -12.87 7.24
CA ASP A 46 -15.44 -13.85 6.58
C ASP A 46 -15.51 -13.64 5.06
N THR A 47 -15.10 -12.48 4.57
CA THR A 47 -15.19 -12.10 3.15
C THR A 47 -13.90 -11.50 2.63
N LEU A 48 -13.66 -11.68 1.32
CA LEU A 48 -12.54 -11.06 0.63
C LEU A 48 -12.63 -9.53 0.68
N ASP A 49 -13.81 -8.95 0.51
CA ASP A 49 -14.00 -7.50 0.54
C ASP A 49 -13.61 -6.90 1.90
N GLY A 50 -13.98 -7.58 3.00
CA GLY A 50 -13.57 -7.18 4.34
C GLY A 50 -12.06 -7.24 4.54
N LEU A 51 -11.42 -8.29 4.06
CA LEU A 51 -9.96 -8.44 4.09
C LEU A 51 -9.26 -7.36 3.27
N LEU A 52 -9.72 -7.11 2.04
CA LEU A 52 -9.14 -6.09 1.16
C LEU A 52 -9.32 -4.68 1.74
N SER A 53 -10.47 -4.38 2.35
CA SER A 53 -10.70 -3.11 3.04
C SER A 53 -9.70 -2.90 4.19
N MET A 54 -9.42 -3.93 4.97
CA MET A 54 -8.39 -3.86 6.01
C MET A 54 -6.99 -3.66 5.41
N TYR A 55 -6.62 -4.34 4.32
CA TYR A 55 -5.33 -4.14 3.63
C TYR A 55 -5.19 -2.72 3.09
N GLU A 56 -6.25 -2.17 2.48
CA GLU A 56 -6.29 -0.79 2.03
C GLU A 56 -5.98 0.16 3.19
N MET A 57 -6.73 0.06 4.27
CA MET A 57 -6.55 0.92 5.44
C MET A 57 -5.16 0.76 6.05
N LYS A 58 -4.71 -0.46 6.32
CA LYS A 58 -3.44 -0.74 7.00
C LYS A 58 -2.22 -0.33 6.18
N THR A 59 -2.25 -0.52 4.87
CA THR A 59 -1.06 -0.40 4.00
C THR A 59 -1.21 0.66 2.93
N SER A 60 -2.31 0.64 2.14
CA SER A 60 -2.47 1.57 1.01
C SER A 60 -2.63 3.02 1.47
N GLU A 61 -3.20 3.28 2.64
CA GLU A 61 -3.43 4.63 3.15
C GLU A 61 -2.13 5.45 3.24
N LEU A 62 -1.07 4.95 3.86
CA LEU A 62 0.18 5.70 3.96
C LEU A 62 0.96 5.77 2.64
N LEU A 63 0.86 4.76 1.77
CA LEU A 63 1.40 4.84 0.41
C LEU A 63 0.68 5.92 -0.40
N THR A 64 -0.63 6.01 -0.25
CA THR A 64 -1.46 7.06 -0.86
C THR A 64 -1.07 8.44 -0.35
N ALA A 65 -0.93 8.61 0.97
CA ALA A 65 -0.45 9.86 1.55
C ALA A 65 0.88 10.31 0.92
N ALA A 66 1.86 9.41 0.86
CA ALA A 66 3.18 9.72 0.31
C ALA A 66 3.10 10.13 -1.18
N SER A 67 2.37 9.36 -2.00
CA SER A 67 2.24 9.62 -3.44
C SER A 67 1.49 10.92 -3.73
N VAL A 68 0.37 11.15 -3.05
CA VAL A 68 -0.45 12.36 -3.23
C VAL A 68 0.26 13.61 -2.72
N MET A 69 0.94 13.53 -1.57
CA MET A 69 1.74 14.66 -1.08
C MET A 69 2.86 15.05 -2.05
N GLY A 70 3.49 14.07 -2.71
CA GLY A 70 4.46 14.35 -3.78
C GLY A 70 3.85 15.13 -4.94
N CYS A 71 2.65 14.74 -5.39
CA CYS A 71 1.90 15.44 -6.43
C CYS A 71 1.52 16.88 -6.00
N ILE A 72 1.02 17.06 -4.78
CA ILE A 72 0.67 18.38 -4.23
C ILE A 72 1.92 19.29 -4.17
N ALA A 73 3.03 18.78 -3.68
CA ALA A 73 4.28 19.52 -3.61
C ALA A 73 4.75 19.98 -4.99
N ALA A 74 4.67 19.09 -5.99
CA ALA A 74 5.02 19.40 -7.39
C ALA A 74 4.02 20.35 -8.08
N GLY A 75 2.81 20.54 -7.52
CA GLY A 75 1.74 21.31 -8.15
C GLY A 75 1.07 20.58 -9.31
N ALA A 76 0.96 19.27 -9.20
CA ALA A 76 0.27 18.43 -10.18
C ALA A 76 -1.23 18.76 -10.26
N ASP A 77 -1.81 18.49 -11.43
CA ASP A 77 -3.25 18.59 -11.65
C ASP A 77 -4.02 17.42 -10.99
N GLU A 78 -5.35 17.53 -10.96
CA GLU A 78 -6.24 16.53 -10.36
C GLU A 78 -6.16 15.15 -11.05
N GLU A 79 -5.85 15.12 -12.34
CA GLU A 79 -5.69 13.86 -13.08
C GLU A 79 -4.48 13.08 -12.55
N LYS A 80 -3.33 13.74 -12.37
CA LYS A 80 -2.13 13.14 -11.79
C LYS A 80 -2.30 12.78 -10.32
N ILE A 81 -2.99 13.61 -9.54
CA ILE A 81 -3.32 13.28 -8.15
C ILE A 81 -4.19 12.03 -8.07
N SER A 82 -5.21 11.92 -8.92
CA SER A 82 -6.06 10.74 -9.00
C SER A 82 -5.28 9.49 -9.42
N ALA A 83 -4.39 9.62 -10.40
CA ALA A 83 -3.52 8.53 -10.85
C ALA A 83 -2.55 8.08 -9.75
N ALA A 84 -1.94 9.02 -9.02
CA ALA A 84 -1.07 8.72 -7.88
C ALA A 84 -1.82 7.97 -6.77
N ARG A 85 -3.07 8.34 -6.52
CA ARG A 85 -3.95 7.69 -5.56
C ARG A 85 -4.27 6.25 -5.97
N ALA A 86 -4.66 6.05 -7.24
CA ALA A 86 -4.93 4.72 -7.80
C ALA A 86 -3.68 3.83 -7.79
N TYR A 87 -2.52 4.37 -8.16
CA TYR A 87 -1.25 3.68 -8.10
C TYR A 87 -0.94 3.17 -6.69
N ALA A 88 -0.98 4.05 -5.71
CA ALA A 88 -0.62 3.71 -4.32
C ALA A 88 -1.60 2.72 -3.69
N HIS A 89 -2.90 2.86 -3.98
CA HIS A 89 -3.93 1.92 -3.57
C HIS A 89 -3.61 0.51 -4.08
N ASP A 90 -3.39 0.37 -5.38
CA ASP A 90 -3.18 -0.94 -6.00
C ASP A 90 -1.83 -1.56 -5.59
N VAL A 91 -0.76 -0.76 -5.47
CA VAL A 91 0.52 -1.25 -4.93
C VAL A 91 0.35 -1.78 -3.51
N GLY A 92 -0.38 -1.07 -2.66
CA GLY A 92 -0.59 -1.48 -1.27
C GLY A 92 -1.35 -2.79 -1.14
N LEU A 93 -2.41 -2.98 -1.95
CA LEU A 93 -3.17 -4.23 -1.99
C LEU A 93 -2.32 -5.38 -2.56
N ALA A 94 -1.65 -5.17 -3.69
CA ALA A 94 -0.76 -6.18 -4.27
C ALA A 94 0.34 -6.59 -3.29
N PHE A 95 0.93 -5.63 -2.57
CA PHE A 95 1.97 -5.87 -1.58
C PHE A 95 1.50 -6.81 -0.46
N GLN A 96 0.31 -6.58 0.10
CA GLN A 96 -0.24 -7.44 1.16
C GLN A 96 -0.58 -8.84 0.64
N ILE A 97 -1.16 -8.95 -0.56
CA ILE A 97 -1.46 -10.25 -1.16
C ILE A 97 -0.18 -11.03 -1.47
N VAL A 98 0.87 -10.34 -1.95
CA VAL A 98 2.19 -10.96 -2.16
C VAL A 98 2.81 -11.40 -0.83
N ASP A 99 2.67 -10.64 0.26
CA ASP A 99 3.10 -11.06 1.59
C ASP A 99 2.42 -12.36 2.04
N ASP A 100 1.10 -12.48 1.86
CA ASP A 100 0.36 -13.70 2.17
C ASP A 100 0.85 -14.91 1.35
N ILE A 101 1.13 -14.69 0.06
CA ILE A 101 1.65 -15.73 -0.83
C ILE A 101 3.05 -16.18 -0.37
N LEU A 102 3.91 -15.24 -0.03
CA LEU A 102 5.27 -15.52 0.44
C LEU A 102 5.26 -16.25 1.79
N ASP A 103 4.35 -15.91 2.69
CA ASP A 103 4.24 -16.59 4.01
C ASP A 103 3.98 -18.11 3.88
N VAL A 104 3.35 -18.55 2.78
CA VAL A 104 3.05 -19.98 2.54
C VAL A 104 3.95 -20.63 1.50
N THR A 105 4.72 -19.89 0.71
CA THR A 105 5.53 -20.45 -0.40
C THR A 105 7.03 -20.34 -0.21
N SER A 106 7.51 -19.40 0.61
CA SER A 106 8.94 -19.18 0.83
C SER A 106 9.53 -20.16 1.87
N THR A 107 10.85 -20.22 1.95
CA THR A 107 11.57 -20.96 3.00
C THR A 107 11.92 -20.04 4.18
N VAL A 108 12.20 -20.62 5.37
CA VAL A 108 12.64 -19.86 6.54
C VAL A 108 13.91 -19.05 6.24
N GLU A 109 14.80 -19.62 5.41
CA GLU A 109 16.06 -18.98 5.00
C GLU A 109 15.81 -17.76 4.11
N GLU A 110 14.76 -17.78 3.29
CA GLU A 110 14.39 -16.69 2.38
C GLU A 110 13.60 -15.57 3.09
N LEU A 111 12.71 -15.90 4.02
CA LEU A 111 11.85 -14.91 4.71
C LEU A 111 12.52 -14.24 5.90
N GLY A 112 13.56 -14.86 6.48
CA GLY A 112 14.15 -14.37 7.72
C GLY A 112 13.23 -14.39 8.96
N LYS A 113 11.99 -14.93 8.79
CA LYS A 113 10.98 -15.16 9.84
C LYS A 113 10.40 -16.57 9.70
N PRO A 114 9.76 -17.16 10.73
CA PRO A 114 9.08 -18.44 10.62
C PRO A 114 8.02 -18.43 9.53
N ILE A 115 7.96 -19.51 8.73
CA ILE A 115 6.92 -19.74 7.71
C ILE A 115 5.60 -20.03 8.42
N GLY A 116 4.48 -19.59 7.81
CA GLY A 116 3.14 -19.86 8.36
C GLY A 116 2.89 -19.08 9.65
N SER A 117 3.52 -17.91 9.81
CA SER A 117 3.30 -17.04 10.97
C SER A 117 1.83 -16.64 11.09
N ASP A 118 1.15 -16.40 9.98
CA ASP A 118 -0.27 -16.05 9.95
C ASP A 118 -1.15 -17.25 10.28
N ALA A 119 -0.79 -18.46 9.84
CA ALA A 119 -1.48 -19.68 10.22
C ALA A 119 -1.33 -19.99 11.73
N GLN A 120 -0.16 -19.71 12.32
CA GLN A 120 0.03 -19.85 13.76
C GLN A 120 -0.78 -18.84 14.58
N GLN A 121 -1.08 -17.67 14.01
CA GLN A 121 -1.92 -16.65 14.62
C GLN A 121 -3.40 -16.78 14.25
N GLU A 122 -3.79 -17.83 13.53
CA GLU A 122 -5.15 -18.06 13.02
C GLU A 122 -5.72 -16.86 12.22
N LYS A 123 -4.84 -16.10 11.55
CA LYS A 123 -5.25 -14.94 10.73
C LYS A 123 -5.89 -15.38 9.42
N THR A 124 -6.89 -14.63 8.99
CA THR A 124 -7.44 -14.75 7.64
C THR A 124 -6.53 -14.03 6.65
N THR A 125 -6.13 -14.70 5.58
CA THR A 125 -5.29 -14.16 4.50
C THR A 125 -5.97 -14.33 3.15
N SER A 126 -5.48 -13.65 2.11
CA SER A 126 -5.96 -13.83 0.75
C SER A 126 -5.81 -15.29 0.27
N VAL A 127 -4.75 -15.97 0.72
CA VAL A 127 -4.52 -17.39 0.40
C VAL A 127 -5.50 -18.32 1.12
N THR A 128 -5.84 -18.04 2.39
CA THR A 128 -6.81 -18.88 3.12
C THR A 128 -8.23 -18.73 2.58
N LEU A 129 -8.61 -17.53 2.08
CA LEU A 129 -9.93 -17.29 1.50
C LEU A 129 -10.08 -17.79 0.06
N LEU A 130 -9.05 -17.63 -0.76
CA LEU A 130 -9.13 -17.84 -2.21
C LEU A 130 -8.42 -19.11 -2.68
N GLY A 131 -7.43 -19.58 -1.93
CA GLY A 131 -6.41 -20.50 -2.40
C GLY A 131 -5.28 -19.77 -3.17
N LEU A 132 -4.11 -20.43 -3.25
CA LEU A 132 -2.87 -19.85 -3.74
C LEU A 132 -2.96 -19.31 -5.18
N ASP A 133 -3.58 -20.05 -6.10
CA ASP A 133 -3.63 -19.65 -7.51
C ASP A 133 -4.47 -18.40 -7.72
N LYS A 134 -5.65 -18.31 -7.08
CA LYS A 134 -6.49 -17.11 -7.16
C LYS A 134 -5.88 -15.92 -6.43
N ALA A 135 -5.13 -16.13 -5.35
CA ALA A 135 -4.37 -15.07 -4.70
C ALA A 135 -3.29 -14.49 -5.65
N ARG A 136 -2.59 -15.34 -6.40
CA ARG A 136 -1.65 -14.91 -7.45
C ARG A 136 -2.32 -14.11 -8.56
N GLU A 137 -3.47 -14.56 -9.05
CA GLU A 137 -4.25 -13.82 -10.05
C GLU A 137 -4.69 -12.45 -9.52
N LEU A 138 -5.11 -12.38 -8.26
CA LEU A 138 -5.52 -11.14 -7.61
C LEU A 138 -4.33 -10.18 -7.43
N ALA A 139 -3.17 -10.67 -6.98
CA ALA A 139 -1.95 -9.88 -6.90
C ALA A 139 -1.56 -9.30 -8.26
N LYS A 140 -1.60 -10.13 -9.32
CA LYS A 140 -1.33 -9.71 -10.69
C LYS A 140 -2.29 -8.62 -11.15
N LYS A 141 -3.59 -8.76 -10.89
CA LYS A 141 -4.61 -7.75 -11.24
C LYS A 141 -4.29 -6.38 -10.65
N TYR A 142 -3.94 -6.32 -9.36
CA TYR A 142 -3.57 -5.06 -8.71
C TYR A 142 -2.23 -4.51 -9.18
N THR A 143 -1.26 -5.38 -9.49
CA THR A 143 0.01 -4.97 -10.12
C THR A 143 -0.22 -4.29 -11.46
N GLU A 144 -1.02 -4.90 -12.33
CA GLU A 144 -1.38 -4.33 -13.64
C GLU A 144 -2.18 -3.00 -13.49
N GLY A 145 -3.03 -2.89 -12.46
CA GLY A 145 -3.74 -1.66 -12.12
C GLY A 145 -2.78 -0.54 -11.74
N ALA A 146 -1.80 -0.83 -10.89
CA ALA A 146 -0.76 0.12 -10.49
C ALA A 146 0.08 0.59 -11.70
N GLU A 147 0.55 -0.32 -12.53
CA GLU A 147 1.30 0.01 -13.76
C GLU A 147 0.48 0.88 -14.70
N LYS A 148 -0.80 0.57 -14.88
CA LYS A 148 -1.71 1.37 -15.71
C LYS A 148 -1.87 2.79 -15.16
N ALA A 149 -1.97 2.96 -13.84
CA ALA A 149 -2.07 4.29 -13.23
C ALA A 149 -0.82 5.13 -13.48
N LEU A 150 0.37 4.52 -13.55
CA LEU A 150 1.62 5.21 -13.86
C LEU A 150 1.69 5.78 -15.27
N SER A 151 0.84 5.35 -16.19
CA SER A 151 0.82 5.90 -17.56
C SER A 151 0.43 7.38 -17.63
N ALA A 152 -0.15 7.94 -16.57
CA ALA A 152 -0.42 9.37 -16.44
C ALA A 152 0.85 10.24 -16.23
N PHE A 153 2.00 9.61 -15.96
CA PHE A 153 3.26 10.27 -15.66
C PHE A 153 4.28 10.02 -16.77
N GLU A 154 4.89 11.10 -17.30
CA GLU A 154 5.88 11.01 -18.39
C GLU A 154 7.18 10.31 -17.95
N ASN A 155 7.64 10.58 -16.72
CA ASN A 155 8.88 10.02 -16.14
C ASN A 155 8.57 9.03 -15.03
N ASN A 156 8.01 7.87 -15.38
CA ASN A 156 7.53 6.88 -14.42
C ASN A 156 8.49 5.70 -14.18
N GLU A 157 9.65 5.65 -14.86
CA GLU A 157 10.59 4.52 -14.82
C GLU A 157 10.99 4.12 -13.39
N PHE A 158 11.22 5.10 -12.51
CA PHE A 158 11.58 4.82 -11.11
C PHE A 158 10.45 4.09 -10.39
N LEU A 159 9.21 4.56 -10.54
CA LEU A 159 8.04 3.95 -9.88
C LEU A 159 7.71 2.59 -10.47
N CYS A 160 7.88 2.38 -11.79
CA CYS A 160 7.76 1.06 -12.40
C CYS A 160 8.77 0.08 -11.80
N ARG A 161 10.05 0.46 -11.70
CA ARG A 161 11.08 -0.36 -11.07
C ARG A 161 10.82 -0.64 -9.59
N LEU A 162 10.31 0.37 -8.86
CA LEU A 162 9.94 0.20 -7.47
C LEU A 162 8.78 -0.79 -7.32
N THR A 163 7.78 -0.71 -8.19
CA THR A 163 6.65 -1.67 -8.24
C THR A 163 7.17 -3.08 -8.49
N ASP A 164 8.02 -3.28 -9.50
CA ASP A 164 8.65 -4.57 -9.77
C ASP A 164 9.43 -5.10 -8.57
N LEU A 165 10.23 -4.26 -7.92
CA LEU A 165 11.02 -4.64 -6.76
C LEU A 165 10.15 -5.07 -5.57
N LEU A 166 9.04 -4.36 -5.33
CA LEU A 166 8.15 -4.63 -4.21
C LEU A 166 7.28 -5.87 -4.43
N LEU A 167 6.82 -6.09 -5.66
CA LEU A 167 5.80 -7.10 -5.96
C LEU A 167 6.40 -8.39 -6.54
N ASN A 168 7.56 -8.33 -7.21
CA ASN A 168 8.29 -9.50 -7.72
C ASN A 168 9.49 -9.87 -6.84
N ARG A 169 9.49 -9.42 -5.57
CA ARG A 169 10.55 -9.78 -4.63
C ARG A 169 10.61 -11.29 -4.45
N LYS A 170 11.79 -11.83 -4.68
CA LYS A 170 12.25 -13.09 -4.13
C LYS A 170 13.06 -12.70 -2.92
N ASN A 171 12.68 -13.16 -1.77
CA ASN A 171 13.47 -12.87 -0.56
C ASN A 171 14.86 -13.43 -0.65
#